data_ce142c041ac80eda10d951c2ef30472d
#
_entry.id   ce142c041ac80eda10d951c2ef30472d
#
_cell.length_a   1.000
_cell.length_b   1.000
_cell.length_c   1.000
_cell.angle_alpha   90.00
_cell.angle_beta   90.00
_cell.angle_gamma   90.00
#
_symmetry.space_group_name_H-M   'P 1'
#
loop_
_entity.id
_entity.type
_entity.pdbx_description
1 polymer ?
#
loop_
_entity_poly.entity_id
_entity_poly.type
_entity_poly.pdbx_seq_one_letter_code
_entity_poly.pdbx_strand_id
1 'polypeptide(L)'
;MLKRCILAENRKLHASPIWAMFFVLPILSATYGTFNYLQNLEILTDGWYSLWTQHTLFYSMFFFPTMVATYAAYLWRLEHLGHNWNLIMASPVPPLDLFAAKFAVVTKLALLTHGFVFALFVFCGRVFAHLPGLPPVTLPLFLLRGLLGALAVIAAQLVLAMVIRSFAVPIFLGLLGGITGIFISSKGHGLLWPYSLMQLGMNSNKIADVLAGSYGLFAFSCIFWLGTMFLLAWLLLRREDVRA
;
A
#
# COMPACT_ATOMS: atom_id res chain seq x y z
N MET A 1 -21.45 15.49 -0.34
CA MET A 1 -21.07 14.88 -1.64
C MET A 1 -20.15 13.67 -1.42
N LEU A 2 -19.06 13.78 -0.68
CA LEU A 2 -18.03 12.74 -0.48
C LEU A 2 -18.59 11.34 -0.15
N LYS A 3 -19.52 11.21 0.81
CA LYS A 3 -20.12 9.90 1.17
C LYS A 3 -20.78 9.21 -0.02
N ARG A 4 -21.46 9.94 -0.89
CA ARG A 4 -22.09 9.38 -2.11
C ARG A 4 -21.03 8.93 -3.12
N CYS A 5 -19.94 9.70 -3.27
CA CYS A 5 -18.81 9.32 -4.11
C CYS A 5 -18.13 8.05 -3.60
N ILE A 6 -17.88 7.93 -2.29
CA ILE A 6 -17.31 6.71 -1.68
C ILE A 6 -18.19 5.48 -1.95
N LEU A 7 -19.51 5.61 -1.81
CA LEU A 7 -20.43 4.52 -2.10
C LEU A 7 -20.43 4.13 -3.58
N ALA A 8 -20.37 5.10 -4.49
CA ALA A 8 -20.26 4.86 -5.92
C ALA A 8 -18.95 4.14 -6.28
N GLU A 9 -17.81 4.65 -5.80
CA GLU A 9 -16.50 4.03 -6.01
C GLU A 9 -16.43 2.61 -5.44
N ASN A 10 -17.03 2.39 -4.27
CA ASN A 10 -17.06 1.06 -3.65
C ASN A 10 -17.91 0.06 -4.46
N ARG A 11 -18.98 0.51 -5.14
CA ARG A 11 -19.80 -0.34 -6.02
C ARG A 11 -19.03 -0.84 -7.24
N LYS A 12 -18.04 -0.07 -7.74
CA LYS A 12 -17.16 -0.46 -8.85
C LYS A 12 -16.30 -1.69 -8.52
N LEU A 13 -16.09 -1.96 -7.24
CA LEU A 13 -15.35 -3.15 -6.78
C LEU A 13 -16.21 -4.44 -6.80
N HIS A 14 -17.54 -4.33 -6.87
CA HIS A 14 -18.40 -5.49 -6.87
C HIS A 14 -18.16 -6.34 -8.13
N ALA A 15 -17.93 -7.62 -7.95
CA ALA A 15 -17.63 -8.57 -9.02
C ALA A 15 -16.42 -8.18 -9.91
N SER A 16 -15.49 -7.38 -9.40
CA SER A 16 -14.33 -6.93 -10.16
C SER A 16 -13.15 -7.90 -10.05
N PRO A 17 -12.24 -7.97 -11.05
CA PRO A 17 -11.05 -8.81 -11.00
C PRO A 17 -10.04 -8.39 -9.91
N ILE A 18 -10.22 -7.25 -9.27
CA ILE A 18 -9.42 -6.79 -8.12
C ILE A 18 -9.39 -7.84 -7.00
N TRP A 19 -10.47 -8.58 -6.79
CA TRP A 19 -10.53 -9.61 -5.75
C TRP A 19 -9.57 -10.76 -6.00
N ALA A 20 -9.28 -11.11 -7.26
CA ALA A 20 -8.25 -12.09 -7.56
C ALA A 20 -6.87 -11.60 -7.07
N MET A 21 -6.52 -10.33 -7.36
CA MET A 21 -5.27 -9.74 -6.87
C MET A 21 -5.22 -9.65 -5.35
N PHE A 22 -6.36 -9.32 -4.72
CA PHE A 22 -6.50 -9.23 -3.27
C PHE A 22 -6.15 -10.55 -2.55
N PHE A 23 -6.49 -11.70 -3.12
CA PHE A 23 -6.18 -12.99 -2.53
C PHE A 23 -4.84 -13.56 -3.00
N VAL A 24 -4.56 -13.52 -4.29
CA VAL A 24 -3.39 -14.17 -4.89
C VAL A 24 -2.08 -13.54 -4.41
N LEU A 25 -1.95 -12.22 -4.46
CA LEU A 25 -0.66 -11.58 -4.14
C LEU A 25 -0.27 -11.70 -2.65
N PRO A 26 -1.17 -11.55 -1.66
CA PRO A 26 -0.83 -11.83 -0.27
C PRO A 26 -0.46 -13.30 -0.01
N ILE A 27 -1.14 -14.25 -0.65
CA ILE A 27 -0.81 -15.68 -0.51
C ILE A 27 0.60 -15.93 -1.08
N LEU A 28 0.92 -15.42 -2.27
CA LEU A 28 2.27 -15.52 -2.83
C LEU A 28 3.32 -14.89 -1.90
N SER A 29 3.04 -13.68 -1.39
CA SER A 29 3.92 -13.01 -0.44
C SER A 29 4.19 -13.85 0.81
N ALA A 30 3.14 -14.41 1.41
CA ALA A 30 3.24 -15.26 2.60
C ALA A 30 4.01 -16.54 2.30
N THR A 31 3.77 -17.15 1.13
CA THR A 31 4.49 -18.35 0.67
C THR A 31 5.99 -18.06 0.54
N TYR A 32 6.37 -16.97 -0.16
CA TYR A 32 7.77 -16.57 -0.29
C TYR A 32 8.43 -16.28 1.06
N GLY A 33 7.75 -15.52 1.93
CA GLY A 33 8.26 -15.19 3.25
C GLY A 33 8.47 -16.43 4.13
N THR A 34 7.48 -17.34 4.13
CA THR A 34 7.58 -18.60 4.88
C THR A 34 8.69 -19.50 4.32
N PHE A 35 8.75 -19.65 3.00
CA PHE A 35 9.79 -20.46 2.36
C PHE A 35 11.19 -19.92 2.70
N ASN A 36 11.38 -18.61 2.56
CA ASN A 36 12.66 -17.98 2.88
C ASN A 36 13.04 -18.15 4.36
N TYR A 37 12.07 -18.04 5.28
CA TYR A 37 12.30 -18.30 6.69
C TYR A 37 12.77 -19.75 6.94
N LEU A 38 12.06 -20.73 6.38
CA LEU A 38 12.35 -22.15 6.58
C LEU A 38 13.70 -22.58 5.99
N GLN A 39 14.14 -21.95 4.90
CA GLN A 39 15.44 -22.23 4.29
C GLN A 39 16.62 -21.58 5.03
N ASN A 40 16.38 -20.67 5.97
CA ASN A 40 17.40 -19.90 6.65
C ASN A 40 17.30 -19.96 8.19
N LEU A 41 16.82 -21.09 8.75
CA LEU A 41 16.64 -21.28 10.19
C LEU A 41 17.94 -21.17 10.99
N GLU A 42 19.09 -21.40 10.36
CA GLU A 42 20.40 -21.27 11.00
C GLU A 42 20.72 -19.81 11.42
N ILE A 43 20.19 -18.84 10.68
CA ILE A 43 20.43 -17.40 10.92
C ILE A 43 19.18 -16.66 11.40
N LEU A 44 17.99 -17.22 11.20
CA LEU A 44 16.70 -16.63 11.56
C LEU A 44 16.17 -17.27 12.85
N THR A 45 16.83 -16.98 13.97
CA THR A 45 16.63 -17.67 15.27
C THR A 45 15.60 -17.02 16.20
N ASP A 46 15.11 -15.79 15.90
CA ASP A 46 14.21 -15.02 16.78
C ASP A 46 12.72 -15.36 16.58
N GLY A 47 12.40 -16.57 16.13
CA GLY A 47 11.05 -17.11 16.05
C GLY A 47 10.09 -16.18 15.27
N TRP A 48 9.05 -15.70 15.95
CA TRP A 48 8.03 -14.82 15.34
C TRP A 48 8.60 -13.54 14.72
N TYR A 49 9.65 -12.94 15.32
CA TYR A 49 10.29 -11.75 14.76
C TYR A 49 11.04 -12.07 13.46
N SER A 50 11.77 -13.18 13.42
CA SER A 50 12.45 -13.59 12.20
C SER A 50 11.47 -13.93 11.07
N LEU A 51 10.37 -14.65 11.37
CA LEU A 51 9.33 -14.91 10.38
C LEU A 51 8.68 -13.59 9.90
N TRP A 52 8.43 -12.63 10.81
CA TRP A 52 7.90 -11.31 10.47
C TRP A 52 8.78 -10.56 9.48
N THR A 53 10.10 -10.55 9.70
CA THR A 53 11.04 -9.86 8.81
C THR A 53 10.95 -10.39 7.38
N GLN A 54 10.80 -11.70 7.19
CA GLN A 54 10.72 -12.32 5.88
C GLN A 54 9.36 -12.08 5.20
N HIS A 55 8.26 -12.19 5.94
CA HIS A 55 6.94 -11.87 5.41
C HIS A 55 6.82 -10.42 4.97
N THR A 56 7.24 -9.49 5.83
CA THR A 56 7.11 -8.05 5.56
C THR A 56 8.09 -7.54 4.52
N LEU A 57 9.27 -8.16 4.37
CA LEU A 57 10.22 -7.81 3.32
C LEU A 57 9.59 -7.96 1.94
N PHE A 58 9.11 -9.16 1.60
CA PHE A 58 8.53 -9.42 0.29
C PHE A 58 7.22 -8.63 0.09
N TYR A 59 6.38 -8.58 1.13
CA TYR A 59 5.12 -7.86 1.09
C TYR A 59 5.31 -6.38 0.81
N SER A 60 6.15 -5.70 1.58
CA SER A 60 6.32 -4.24 1.48
C SER A 60 7.15 -3.79 0.27
N MET A 61 8.04 -4.66 -0.23
CA MET A 61 8.92 -4.36 -1.35
C MET A 61 8.24 -4.56 -2.71
N PHE A 62 7.59 -5.71 -2.89
CA PHE A 62 7.06 -6.12 -4.21
C PHE A 62 5.54 -6.11 -4.27
N PHE A 63 4.89 -6.80 -3.32
CA PHE A 63 3.49 -7.13 -3.46
C PHE A 63 2.56 -5.98 -3.14
N PHE A 64 2.73 -5.32 -2.01
CA PHE A 64 1.81 -4.24 -1.61
C PHE A 64 1.85 -3.02 -2.53
N PRO A 65 3.02 -2.47 -2.91
CA PRO A 65 3.06 -1.33 -3.84
C PRO A 65 2.41 -1.66 -5.19
N THR A 66 2.63 -2.88 -5.70
CA THR A 66 2.02 -3.38 -6.94
C THR A 66 0.51 -3.53 -6.81
N MET A 67 0.01 -4.04 -5.67
CA MET A 67 -1.42 -4.16 -5.39
C MET A 67 -2.11 -2.79 -5.34
N VAL A 68 -1.55 -1.85 -4.58
CA VAL A 68 -2.09 -0.49 -4.46
C VAL A 68 -2.09 0.21 -5.81
N ALA A 69 -1.01 0.05 -6.58
CA ALA A 69 -0.93 0.59 -7.94
C ALA A 69 -2.00 -0.02 -8.86
N THR A 70 -2.25 -1.33 -8.75
CA THR A 70 -3.31 -2.01 -9.50
C THR A 70 -4.70 -1.50 -9.10
N TYR A 71 -4.96 -1.31 -7.81
CA TYR A 71 -6.23 -0.76 -7.32
C TYR A 71 -6.45 0.67 -7.81
N ALA A 72 -5.43 1.51 -7.73
CA ALA A 72 -5.47 2.88 -8.21
C ALA A 72 -5.69 2.94 -9.74
N ALA A 73 -4.88 2.18 -10.49
CA ALA A 73 -4.99 2.10 -11.94
C ALA A 73 -6.37 1.58 -12.40
N TYR A 74 -6.93 0.57 -11.72
CA TYR A 74 -8.27 0.05 -12.02
C TYR A 74 -9.35 1.11 -11.84
N LEU A 75 -9.36 1.80 -10.69
CA LEU A 75 -10.37 2.82 -10.40
C LEU A 75 -10.28 4.03 -11.35
N TRP A 76 -9.08 4.44 -11.76
CA TRP A 76 -8.91 5.52 -12.73
C TRP A 76 -9.14 5.08 -14.16
N ARG A 77 -8.82 3.83 -14.52
CA ARG A 77 -9.10 3.31 -15.86
C ARG A 77 -10.59 3.41 -16.20
N LEU A 78 -11.47 3.17 -15.24
CA LEU A 78 -12.91 3.29 -15.45
C LEU A 78 -13.34 4.72 -15.82
N GLU A 79 -12.58 5.72 -15.38
CA GLU A 79 -12.80 7.13 -15.72
C GLU A 79 -12.15 7.51 -17.07
N HIS A 80 -11.03 6.89 -17.40
CA HIS A 80 -10.32 7.15 -18.65
C HIS A 80 -11.00 6.50 -19.87
N LEU A 81 -11.83 5.49 -19.68
CA LEU A 81 -12.55 4.81 -20.74
C LEU A 81 -13.89 5.51 -21.05
N GLY A 82 -14.29 5.50 -22.34
CA GLY A 82 -15.64 5.88 -22.76
C GLY A 82 -16.03 7.33 -22.50
N HIS A 83 -15.05 8.27 -22.46
CA HIS A 83 -15.29 9.70 -22.14
C HIS A 83 -15.95 9.96 -20.78
N ASN A 84 -15.90 9.01 -19.86
CA ASN A 84 -16.48 9.14 -18.51
C ASN A 84 -15.87 10.31 -17.73
N TRP A 85 -14.61 10.66 -18.00
CA TRP A 85 -13.97 11.83 -17.39
C TRP A 85 -14.76 13.11 -17.65
N ASN A 86 -15.19 13.35 -18.90
CA ASN A 86 -15.95 14.53 -19.26
C ASN A 86 -17.32 14.59 -18.56
N LEU A 87 -17.98 13.42 -18.41
CA LEU A 87 -19.25 13.32 -17.67
C LEU A 87 -19.07 13.66 -16.19
N ILE A 88 -17.96 13.23 -15.59
CA ILE A 88 -17.65 13.52 -14.18
C ILE A 88 -17.35 15.00 -13.99
N MET A 89 -16.56 15.61 -14.88
CA MET A 89 -16.24 17.05 -14.80
C MET A 89 -17.45 17.94 -15.06
N ALA A 90 -18.41 17.49 -15.87
CA ALA A 90 -19.68 18.18 -16.09
C ALA A 90 -20.69 17.97 -14.92
N SER A 91 -20.43 17.03 -14.02
CA SER A 91 -21.29 16.77 -12.88
C SER A 91 -21.04 17.77 -11.73
N PRO A 92 -22.03 18.04 -10.87
CA PRO A 92 -21.88 18.97 -9.73
C PRO A 92 -21.08 18.33 -8.57
N VAL A 93 -20.09 17.47 -8.88
CA VAL A 93 -19.23 16.82 -7.89
C VAL A 93 -17.90 17.55 -7.81
N PRO A 94 -17.48 18.03 -6.63
CA PRO A 94 -16.14 18.60 -6.48
C PRO A 94 -15.08 17.57 -6.88
N PRO A 95 -14.15 17.90 -7.80
CA PRO A 95 -13.14 16.93 -8.30
C PRO A 95 -12.30 16.33 -7.18
N LEU A 96 -12.02 17.10 -6.13
CA LEU A 96 -11.28 16.59 -4.95
C LEU A 96 -12.09 15.54 -4.16
N ASP A 97 -13.43 15.64 -4.14
CA ASP A 97 -14.28 14.61 -3.51
C ASP A 97 -14.15 13.26 -4.23
N LEU A 98 -13.97 13.28 -5.56
CA LEU A 98 -13.74 12.08 -6.34
C LEU A 98 -12.39 11.44 -5.98
N PHE A 99 -11.30 12.23 -5.93
CA PHE A 99 -9.99 11.76 -5.51
C PHE A 99 -10.01 11.20 -4.08
N ALA A 100 -10.61 11.95 -3.14
CA ALA A 100 -10.76 11.54 -1.75
C ALA A 100 -11.61 10.25 -1.60
N ALA A 101 -12.64 10.08 -2.44
CA ALA A 101 -13.44 8.86 -2.46
C ALA A 101 -12.63 7.65 -2.93
N LYS A 102 -11.84 7.78 -4.02
CA LYS A 102 -10.93 6.72 -4.47
C LYS A 102 -9.87 6.41 -3.42
N PHE A 103 -9.31 7.44 -2.79
CA PHE A 103 -8.36 7.27 -1.68
C PHE A 103 -8.97 6.48 -0.51
N ALA A 104 -10.18 6.81 -0.08
CA ALA A 104 -10.87 6.10 0.99
C ALA A 104 -11.14 4.63 0.63
N VAL A 105 -11.52 4.35 -0.63
CA VAL A 105 -11.79 2.98 -1.11
C VAL A 105 -10.50 2.16 -1.20
N VAL A 106 -9.41 2.72 -1.72
CA VAL A 106 -8.12 2.02 -1.78
C VAL A 106 -7.55 1.83 -0.37
N THR A 107 -7.70 2.81 0.53
CA THR A 107 -7.31 2.68 1.95
C THR A 107 -8.08 1.54 2.63
N LYS A 108 -9.38 1.42 2.38
CA LYS A 108 -10.19 0.28 2.87
C LYS A 108 -9.63 -1.05 2.37
N LEU A 109 -9.33 -1.17 1.07
CA LEU A 109 -8.73 -2.38 0.51
C LEU A 109 -7.36 -2.67 1.15
N ALA A 110 -6.52 -1.64 1.34
CA ALA A 110 -5.23 -1.78 2.00
C ALA A 110 -5.37 -2.28 3.45
N LEU A 111 -6.32 -1.75 4.21
CA LEU A 111 -6.62 -2.20 5.57
C LEU A 111 -7.04 -3.68 5.59
N LEU A 112 -7.95 -4.08 4.71
CA LEU A 112 -8.39 -5.48 4.58
C LEU A 112 -7.21 -6.38 4.19
N THR A 113 -6.36 -5.93 3.25
CA THR A 113 -5.15 -6.66 2.83
C THR A 113 -4.18 -6.84 3.99
N HIS A 114 -3.93 -5.79 4.79
CA HIS A 114 -3.06 -5.88 5.97
C HIS A 114 -3.60 -6.89 6.99
N GLY A 115 -4.91 -6.87 7.24
CA GLY A 115 -5.57 -7.87 8.09
C GLY A 115 -5.41 -9.30 7.55
N PHE A 116 -5.59 -9.48 6.25
CA PHE A 116 -5.44 -10.78 5.59
C PHE A 116 -3.98 -11.28 5.62
N VAL A 117 -3.01 -10.39 5.34
CA VAL A 117 -1.57 -10.72 5.44
C VAL A 117 -1.19 -11.09 6.86
N PHE A 118 -1.72 -10.41 7.88
CA PHE A 118 -1.48 -10.77 9.26
C PHE A 118 -2.08 -12.12 9.64
N ALA A 119 -3.28 -12.42 9.16
CA ALA A 119 -3.89 -13.74 9.34
C ALA A 119 -3.06 -14.86 8.68
N LEU A 120 -2.57 -14.63 7.46
CA LEU A 120 -1.65 -15.55 6.78
C LEU A 120 -0.33 -15.72 7.54
N PHE A 121 0.23 -14.63 8.06
CA PHE A 121 1.45 -14.67 8.89
C PHE A 121 1.26 -15.55 10.14
N VAL A 122 0.17 -15.37 10.88
CA VAL A 122 -0.15 -16.20 12.06
C VAL A 122 -0.36 -17.66 11.65
N PHE A 123 -1.09 -17.90 10.58
CA PHE A 123 -1.33 -19.23 10.03
C PHE A 123 -0.01 -19.91 9.64
N CYS A 124 0.83 -19.25 8.86
CA CYS A 124 2.13 -19.80 8.43
C CYS A 124 3.07 -20.06 9.61
N GLY A 125 3.09 -19.16 10.58
CA GLY A 125 3.92 -19.32 11.78
C GLY A 125 3.50 -20.53 12.64
N ARG A 126 2.20 -20.79 12.75
CA ARG A 126 1.67 -21.92 13.53
C ARG A 126 1.77 -23.25 12.77
N VAL A 127 1.42 -23.26 11.50
CA VAL A 127 1.24 -24.50 10.72
C VAL A 127 2.55 -24.96 10.07
N PHE A 128 3.33 -24.05 9.49
CA PHE A 128 4.53 -24.41 8.74
C PHE A 128 5.81 -24.19 9.54
N ALA A 129 5.89 -23.09 10.28
CA ALA A 129 7.10 -22.79 11.08
C ALA A 129 7.04 -23.39 12.49
N HIS A 130 5.90 -23.97 12.91
CA HIS A 130 5.68 -24.60 14.23
C HIS A 130 6.06 -23.70 15.42
N LEU A 131 5.91 -22.38 15.27
CA LEU A 131 6.26 -21.42 16.31
C LEU A 131 5.33 -21.54 17.52
N PRO A 132 5.86 -21.49 18.76
CA PRO A 132 5.05 -21.59 19.97
C PRO A 132 4.23 -20.33 20.23
N GLY A 133 3.10 -20.49 20.91
CA GLY A 133 2.27 -19.37 21.37
C GLY A 133 1.67 -18.51 20.25
N LEU A 134 1.36 -17.27 20.56
CA LEU A 134 0.89 -16.24 19.62
C LEU A 134 2.01 -15.24 19.30
N PRO A 135 1.93 -14.54 18.18
CA PRO A 135 2.92 -13.50 17.86
C PRO A 135 2.91 -12.39 18.93
N PRO A 136 4.10 -11.83 19.26
CA PRO A 136 4.23 -10.71 20.18
C PRO A 136 3.37 -9.50 19.76
N VAL A 137 2.82 -8.78 20.75
CA VAL A 137 1.92 -7.63 20.51
C VAL A 137 2.56 -6.48 19.75
N THR A 138 3.88 -6.42 19.70
CA THR A 138 4.65 -5.44 18.91
C THR A 138 4.46 -5.61 17.41
N LEU A 139 4.22 -6.84 16.93
CA LEU A 139 4.06 -7.12 15.49
C LEU A 139 2.77 -6.54 14.92
N PRO A 140 1.58 -6.70 15.54
CA PRO A 140 0.40 -5.92 15.13
C PRO A 140 0.59 -4.40 15.19
N LEU A 141 1.35 -3.86 16.16
CA LEU A 141 1.67 -2.43 16.21
C LEU A 141 2.54 -2.00 15.03
N PHE A 142 3.51 -2.82 14.62
CA PHE A 142 4.30 -2.58 13.40
C PHE A 142 3.40 -2.57 12.16
N LEU A 143 2.42 -3.47 12.08
CA LEU A 143 1.46 -3.50 11.00
C LEU A 143 0.63 -2.20 10.92
N LEU A 144 0.14 -1.70 12.04
CA LEU A 144 -0.60 -0.43 12.11
C LEU A 144 0.26 0.77 11.71
N ARG A 145 1.52 0.82 12.15
CA ARG A 145 2.47 1.85 11.70
C ARG A 145 2.72 1.73 10.18
N GLY A 146 2.86 0.51 9.67
CA GLY A 146 2.99 0.25 8.24
C GLY A 146 1.79 0.78 7.45
N LEU A 147 0.58 0.64 7.97
CA LEU A 147 -0.63 1.19 7.36
C LEU A 147 -0.58 2.73 7.28
N LEU A 148 -0.07 3.41 8.32
CA LEU A 148 0.13 4.87 8.26
C LEU A 148 1.07 5.27 7.12
N GLY A 149 2.21 4.58 6.99
CA GLY A 149 3.13 4.79 5.86
C GLY A 149 2.51 4.45 4.50
N ALA A 150 1.65 3.43 4.45
CA ALA A 150 0.94 3.03 3.24
C ALA A 150 0.00 4.12 2.70
N LEU A 151 -0.55 5.01 3.54
CA LEU A 151 -1.40 6.11 3.09
C LEU A 151 -0.67 7.04 2.10
N ALA A 152 0.61 7.30 2.32
CA ALA A 152 1.43 8.08 1.40
C ALA A 152 1.60 7.39 0.04
N VAL A 153 1.83 6.07 0.06
CA VAL A 153 1.94 5.24 -1.16
C VAL A 153 0.61 5.22 -1.93
N ILE A 154 -0.51 5.06 -1.22
CA ILE A 154 -1.85 5.06 -1.81
C ILE A 154 -2.12 6.38 -2.52
N ALA A 155 -1.85 7.51 -1.86
CA ALA A 155 -2.06 8.83 -2.43
C ALA A 155 -1.16 9.05 -3.66
N ALA A 156 0.12 8.68 -3.59
CA ALA A 156 1.06 8.77 -4.71
C ALA A 156 0.60 7.93 -5.91
N GLN A 157 0.19 6.69 -5.70
CA GLN A 157 -0.30 5.81 -6.76
C GLN A 157 -1.60 6.31 -7.40
N LEU A 158 -2.50 6.90 -6.61
CA LEU A 158 -3.71 7.51 -7.14
C LEU A 158 -3.39 8.73 -8.01
N VAL A 159 -2.42 9.57 -7.65
CA VAL A 159 -1.96 10.69 -8.48
C VAL A 159 -1.35 10.18 -9.78
N LEU A 160 -0.47 9.18 -9.73
CA LEU A 160 0.14 8.58 -10.92
C LEU A 160 -0.91 7.98 -11.86
N ALA A 161 -1.84 7.19 -11.32
CA ALA A 161 -2.90 6.56 -12.10
C ALA A 161 -3.94 7.56 -12.65
N MET A 162 -4.10 8.73 -12.01
CA MET A 162 -4.94 9.81 -12.50
C MET A 162 -4.36 10.46 -13.75
N VAL A 163 -3.04 10.68 -13.79
CA VAL A 163 -2.34 11.36 -14.89
C VAL A 163 -2.01 10.40 -16.04
N ILE A 164 -1.64 9.16 -15.70
CA ILE A 164 -1.15 8.18 -16.66
C ILE A 164 -2.31 7.30 -17.13
N ARG A 165 -2.76 7.46 -18.37
CA ARG A 165 -3.88 6.69 -18.95
C ARG A 165 -3.59 5.19 -19.10
N SER A 166 -2.32 4.80 -19.20
CA SER A 166 -1.92 3.40 -19.28
C SER A 166 -2.25 2.67 -17.99
N PHE A 167 -2.81 1.46 -18.09
CA PHE A 167 -3.05 0.62 -16.91
C PHE A 167 -1.75 0.04 -16.32
N ALA A 168 -0.81 -0.34 -17.19
CA ALA A 168 0.41 -1.04 -16.79
C ALA A 168 1.49 -0.12 -16.20
N VAL A 169 1.60 1.12 -16.70
CA VAL A 169 2.68 2.04 -16.28
C VAL A 169 2.61 2.41 -14.80
N PRO A 170 1.46 2.81 -14.21
CA PRO A 170 1.37 3.06 -12.77
C PRO A 170 1.73 1.83 -11.93
N ILE A 171 1.39 0.63 -12.40
CA ILE A 171 1.69 -0.64 -11.71
C ILE A 171 3.20 -0.88 -11.70
N PHE A 172 3.86 -0.70 -12.84
CA PHE A 172 5.32 -0.80 -12.94
C PHE A 172 6.03 0.23 -12.06
N LEU A 173 5.55 1.48 -12.05
CA LEU A 173 6.09 2.53 -11.18
C LEU A 173 5.87 2.21 -9.69
N GLY A 174 4.75 1.57 -9.34
CA GLY A 174 4.50 1.08 -7.98
C GLY A 174 5.51 0.03 -7.54
N LEU A 175 5.77 -0.95 -8.41
CA LEU A 175 6.79 -1.98 -8.16
C LEU A 175 8.19 -1.35 -8.00
N LEU A 176 8.59 -0.47 -8.91
CA LEU A 176 9.87 0.24 -8.82
C LEU A 176 9.96 1.09 -7.55
N GLY A 177 8.86 1.76 -7.17
CA GLY A 177 8.76 2.54 -5.95
C GLY A 177 9.05 1.70 -4.70
N GLY A 178 8.47 0.51 -4.62
CA GLY A 178 8.70 -0.42 -3.51
C GLY A 178 10.16 -0.91 -3.46
N ILE A 179 10.73 -1.28 -4.59
CA ILE A 179 12.14 -1.72 -4.70
C ILE A 179 13.08 -0.57 -4.29
N THR A 180 12.91 0.62 -4.87
CA THR A 180 13.74 1.78 -4.54
C THR A 180 13.58 2.20 -3.08
N GLY A 181 12.40 1.96 -2.47
CA GLY A 181 12.14 2.22 -1.06
C GLY A 181 13.14 1.50 -0.14
N ILE A 182 13.41 0.21 -0.37
CA ILE A 182 14.39 -0.54 0.41
C ILE A 182 15.80 0.01 0.21
N PHE A 183 16.20 0.32 -1.03
CA PHE A 183 17.52 0.89 -1.30
C PHE A 183 17.72 2.24 -0.60
N ILE A 184 16.72 3.11 -0.66
CA ILE A 184 16.77 4.43 0.00
C ILE A 184 16.80 4.27 1.53
N SER A 185 15.99 3.34 2.08
CA SER A 185 16.01 3.02 3.51
C SER A 185 17.35 2.47 3.97
N SER A 186 18.00 1.63 3.17
CA SER A 186 19.32 1.06 3.51
C SER A 186 20.43 2.11 3.57
N LYS A 187 20.24 3.25 2.88
CA LYS A 187 21.15 4.42 2.93
C LYS A 187 20.81 5.42 4.05
N GLY A 188 19.85 5.11 4.93
CA GLY A 188 19.43 5.98 6.03
C GLY A 188 18.46 7.09 5.63
N HIS A 189 18.01 7.16 4.38
CA HIS A 189 17.12 8.21 3.85
C HIS A 189 15.67 7.78 3.71
N GLY A 190 15.26 6.68 4.36
CA GLY A 190 13.92 6.11 4.18
C GLY A 190 12.77 7.03 4.56
N LEU A 191 12.96 7.97 5.49
CA LEU A 191 11.93 8.96 5.86
C LEU A 191 11.64 9.98 4.75
N LEU A 192 12.53 10.14 3.78
CA LEU A 192 12.38 11.08 2.66
C LEU A 192 11.64 10.51 1.46
N TRP A 193 11.31 9.22 1.46
CA TRP A 193 10.71 8.55 0.29
C TRP A 193 9.38 7.89 0.65
N PRO A 194 8.26 8.18 -0.06
CA PRO A 194 6.94 7.73 0.34
C PRO A 194 6.82 6.20 0.40
N TYR A 195 7.46 5.46 -0.51
CA TYR A 195 7.38 4.00 -0.53
C TYR A 195 8.18 3.33 0.59
N SER A 196 9.17 4.01 1.14
CA SER A 196 9.92 3.53 2.31
C SER A 196 9.13 3.63 3.61
N LEU A 197 8.18 4.57 3.70
CA LEU A 197 7.45 4.83 4.94
C LEU A 197 6.68 3.61 5.42
N MET A 198 6.04 2.88 4.50
CA MET A 198 5.37 1.63 4.86
C MET A 198 6.38 0.59 5.37
N GLN A 199 7.52 0.45 4.69
CA GLN A 199 8.57 -0.51 5.05
C GLN A 199 9.15 -0.23 6.43
N LEU A 200 9.45 1.05 6.72
CA LEU A 200 9.89 1.51 8.05
C LEU A 200 8.82 1.29 9.11
N GLY A 201 7.56 1.63 8.81
CA GLY A 201 6.43 1.45 9.71
C GLY A 201 6.24 -0.02 10.10
N MET A 202 6.31 -0.94 9.13
CA MET A 202 6.22 -2.38 9.35
C MET A 202 7.47 -2.99 10.00
N ASN A 203 8.53 -2.22 10.20
CA ASN A 203 9.84 -2.73 10.64
C ASN A 203 10.35 -3.86 9.73
N SER A 204 10.17 -3.70 8.42
CA SER A 204 10.51 -4.74 7.42
C SER A 204 12.00 -5.05 7.44
N ASN A 205 12.32 -6.36 7.40
CA ASN A 205 13.70 -6.86 7.36
C ASN A 205 14.59 -6.41 8.53
N LYS A 206 13.98 -6.07 9.68
CA LYS A 206 14.70 -5.69 10.90
C LYS A 206 14.04 -6.31 12.13
N ILE A 207 14.85 -6.79 13.08
CA ILE A 207 14.38 -7.33 14.36
C ILE A 207 14.21 -6.17 15.34
N ALA A 208 15.24 -5.34 15.49
CA ALA A 208 15.17 -4.14 16.32
C ALA A 208 14.29 -3.07 15.66
N ASP A 209 13.57 -2.30 16.48
CA ASP A 209 12.69 -1.24 15.96
C ASP A 209 13.51 -0.10 15.32
N VAL A 210 13.44 0.01 14.00
CA VAL A 210 14.16 1.04 13.22
C VAL A 210 13.66 2.46 13.46
N LEU A 211 12.45 2.63 14.00
CA LEU A 211 11.86 3.93 14.29
C LEU A 211 12.06 4.35 15.75
N ALA A 212 12.76 3.56 16.57
CA ALA A 212 13.04 3.93 17.96
C ALA A 212 13.71 5.31 18.02
N GLY A 213 13.08 6.24 18.76
CA GLY A 213 13.54 7.64 18.83
C GLY A 213 13.15 8.55 17.66
N SER A 214 12.54 8.04 16.58
CA SER A 214 12.21 8.79 15.36
C SER A 214 10.72 8.79 15.00
N TYR A 215 9.83 8.39 15.92
CA TYR A 215 8.39 8.30 15.63
C TYR A 215 7.76 9.63 15.18
N GLY A 216 8.20 10.75 15.77
CA GLY A 216 7.73 12.09 15.39
C GLY A 216 8.10 12.45 13.96
N LEU A 217 9.34 12.17 13.55
CA LEU A 217 9.82 12.39 12.17
C LEU A 217 9.09 11.47 11.19
N PHE A 218 8.85 10.22 11.56
CA PHE A 218 8.07 9.29 10.75
C PHE A 218 6.63 9.79 10.54
N ALA A 219 5.94 10.20 11.61
CA ALA A 219 4.59 10.75 11.53
C ALA A 219 4.56 12.03 10.67
N PHE A 220 5.53 12.92 10.86
CA PHE A 220 5.68 14.11 10.02
C PHE A 220 5.85 13.75 8.55
N SER A 221 6.73 12.80 8.21
CA SER A 221 6.95 12.35 6.83
C SER A 221 5.68 11.76 6.20
N CYS A 222 4.93 10.96 6.95
CA CYS A 222 3.65 10.42 6.48
C CYS A 222 2.66 11.54 6.15
N ILE A 223 2.49 12.51 7.06
CA ILE A 223 1.58 13.65 6.87
C ILE A 223 2.05 14.54 5.71
N PHE A 224 3.35 14.82 5.64
CA PHE A 224 3.95 15.63 4.58
C PHE A 224 3.68 15.03 3.19
N TRP A 225 3.99 13.75 2.99
CA TRP A 225 3.76 13.08 1.70
C TRP A 225 2.29 12.96 1.37
N LEU A 226 1.45 12.62 2.34
CA LEU A 226 0.01 12.57 2.16
C LEU A 226 -0.55 13.94 1.73
N GLY A 227 -0.19 15.01 2.46
CA GLY A 227 -0.61 16.37 2.14
C GLY A 227 -0.10 16.84 0.78
N THR A 228 1.17 16.54 0.44
CA THR A 228 1.76 16.87 -0.87
C THR A 228 1.01 16.20 -2.01
N MET A 229 0.66 14.91 -1.88
CA MET A 229 -0.09 14.18 -2.93
C MET A 229 -1.52 14.69 -3.07
N PHE A 230 -2.20 15.03 -1.98
CA PHE A 230 -3.53 15.67 -2.04
C PHE A 230 -3.48 17.07 -2.65
N LEU A 231 -2.47 17.86 -2.31
CA LEU A 231 -2.26 19.18 -2.92
C LEU A 231 -1.99 19.06 -4.43
N LEU A 232 -1.13 18.11 -4.82
CA LEU A 232 -0.83 17.84 -6.22
C LEU A 232 -2.08 17.40 -6.99
N ALA A 233 -2.86 16.47 -6.43
CA ALA A 233 -4.14 16.05 -7.00
C ALA A 233 -5.09 17.25 -7.21
N TRP A 234 -5.21 18.12 -6.20
CA TRP A 234 -6.05 19.31 -6.28
C TRP A 234 -5.58 20.30 -7.37
N LEU A 235 -4.26 20.54 -7.48
CA LEU A 235 -3.68 21.41 -8.50
C LEU A 235 -3.91 20.84 -9.91
N LEU A 236 -3.72 19.55 -10.09
CA LEU A 236 -3.92 18.87 -11.38
C LEU A 236 -5.40 18.91 -11.79
N LEU A 237 -6.30 18.58 -10.88
CA LEU A 237 -7.75 18.59 -11.13
C LEU A 237 -8.33 19.99 -11.43
N ARG A 238 -7.62 21.06 -11.03
CA ARG A 238 -8.01 22.44 -11.36
C ARG A 238 -7.48 22.93 -12.71
N ARG A 239 -6.31 22.43 -13.12
CA ARG A 239 -5.60 22.95 -14.30
C ARG A 239 -5.94 22.23 -15.60
N GLU A 240 -6.37 20.98 -15.50
CA GLU A 240 -6.68 20.22 -16.68
C GLU A 240 -8.17 20.41 -17.04
N ASP A 241 -8.41 21.29 -18.02
CA ASP A 241 -9.37 20.98 -19.07
C ASP A 241 -8.85 19.69 -19.70
N VAL A 242 -9.36 18.57 -19.23
CA VAL A 242 -8.87 17.26 -19.66
C VAL A 242 -9.15 17.14 -21.14
N ARG A 243 -8.12 17.28 -21.94
CA ARG A 243 -8.18 16.98 -23.37
C ARG A 243 -8.55 15.50 -23.51
N ALA A 244 -9.83 15.28 -23.80
CA ALA A 244 -10.40 13.98 -24.10
C ALA A 244 -9.77 13.39 -25.37
#